data_f1085e165bc93dc24ee8a0a9909034d1
#
_entry.id   f1085e165bc93dc24ee8a0a9909034d1
#
_cell.length_a   1.000
_cell.length_b   1.000
_cell.length_c   1.000
_cell.angle_alpha   90.00
_cell.angle_beta   90.00
_cell.angle_gamma   90.00
#
_symmetry.space_group_name_H-M   'P 1'
#
loop_
_entity.id
_entity.type
_entity.pdbx_description
1 polymer ?
#
loop_
_entity_poly.entity_id
_entity_poly.type
_entity_poly.pdbx_seq_one_letter_code
_entity_poly.pdbx_strand_id
1 'polypeptide(L)'
;DRCGWPAERPVALGFAAHPAIVDRVDFRPSPASAARLERRGGPAQLEGWIRLRDGRPVDVDCLPLLVDAAPPAVFGAMETGWVPTLELTVHLRGRPAPGWLKASIRTRVLVDGLLEEDCELWDEDDRLVAMSRQLARLLPPPG
;
A
#
# COMPACT_ATOMS: atom_id res chain seq x y z
N ASP A 1 15.08 8.07 15.14
CA ASP A 1 13.87 8.62 14.56
C ASP A 1 14.12 8.98 13.08
N ARG A 2 14.20 7.93 12.23
CA ARG A 2 14.50 8.10 10.80
C ARG A 2 13.29 8.53 9.98
N CYS A 3 12.13 8.67 10.60
CA CYS A 3 10.92 8.88 9.83
C CYS A 3 10.49 10.32 9.64
N GLY A 4 10.88 11.28 10.45
CA GLY A 4 10.46 12.69 10.29
C GLY A 4 8.95 12.88 10.01
N TRP A 5 8.15 11.83 10.21
CA TRP A 5 6.74 11.79 9.83
C TRP A 5 5.88 12.10 11.04
N PRO A 6 4.85 12.94 10.86
CA PRO A 6 3.91 13.21 11.93
C PRO A 6 3.30 11.90 12.44
N ALA A 7 3.33 11.71 13.75
CA ALA A 7 2.79 10.54 14.44
C ALA A 7 1.25 10.44 14.35
N GLU A 8 0.60 11.27 13.55
CA GLU A 8 -0.82 11.53 13.68
C GLU A 8 -1.61 11.12 12.43
N ARG A 9 -2.57 10.27 12.70
CA ARG A 9 -3.76 9.83 11.96
C ARG A 9 -3.52 8.87 10.79
N PRO A 10 -4.16 7.69 10.85
CA PRO A 10 -4.43 6.95 9.64
C PRO A 10 -5.24 7.85 8.71
N VAL A 11 -4.80 7.99 7.46
CA VAL A 11 -5.62 8.60 6.42
C VAL A 11 -6.90 7.80 6.36
N ALA A 12 -8.03 8.42 6.67
CA ALA A 12 -9.32 7.82 6.45
C ALA A 12 -9.47 7.62 4.94
N LEU A 13 -9.23 6.40 4.48
CA LEU A 13 -9.60 6.00 3.15
C LEU A 13 -11.12 6.08 3.14
N GLY A 14 -11.70 7.06 2.42
CA GLY A 14 -13.10 7.44 2.48
C GLY A 14 -14.11 6.40 1.96
N PHE A 15 -13.95 5.14 2.40
CA PHE A 15 -14.90 4.06 2.13
C PHE A 15 -15.89 3.96 3.29
N ALA A 16 -17.17 3.89 2.96
CA ALA A 16 -18.24 3.60 3.92
C ALA A 16 -18.07 2.23 4.60
N ALA A 17 -17.31 1.32 3.97
CA ALA A 17 -16.82 0.08 4.54
C ALA A 17 -15.41 -0.17 4.00
N HIS A 18 -14.41 -0.25 4.88
CA HIS A 18 -13.07 -0.66 4.49
C HIS A 18 -12.90 -2.18 4.68
N PRO A 19 -12.03 -2.83 3.89
CA PRO A 19 -11.76 -4.25 4.08
C PRO A 19 -11.18 -4.53 5.46
N ALA A 20 -11.50 -5.67 6.05
CA ALA A 20 -10.99 -6.08 7.37
C ALA A 20 -9.45 -6.12 7.44
N ILE A 21 -8.77 -6.26 6.28
CA ILE A 21 -7.31 -6.24 6.19
C ILE A 21 -6.72 -4.90 6.66
N VAL A 22 -7.42 -3.79 6.43
CA VAL A 22 -6.99 -2.43 6.84
C VAL A 22 -6.91 -2.33 8.37
N ASP A 23 -7.72 -3.10 9.09
CA ASP A 23 -7.68 -3.14 10.55
C ASP A 23 -6.50 -3.94 11.12
N ARG A 24 -5.82 -4.70 10.27
CA ARG A 24 -4.69 -5.55 10.65
C ARG A 24 -3.33 -4.89 10.47
N VAL A 25 -3.28 -3.78 9.74
CA VAL A 25 -2.03 -3.08 9.41
C VAL A 25 -2.09 -1.62 9.80
N ASP A 26 -0.94 -1.06 10.12
CA ASP A 26 -0.71 0.37 10.19
C ASP A 26 0.02 0.79 8.92
N PHE A 27 -0.58 1.68 8.15
CA PHE A 27 0.09 2.32 7.02
C PHE A 27 0.25 3.82 7.28
N ARG A 28 1.46 4.32 7.16
CA ARG A 28 1.80 5.74 7.30
C ARG A 28 2.34 6.26 5.98
N PRO A 29 1.54 7.00 5.20
CA PRO A 29 2.02 7.56 3.94
C PRO A 29 3.12 8.58 4.18
N SER A 30 4.04 8.70 3.23
CA SER A 30 4.99 9.82 3.19
C SER A 30 4.23 11.14 3.05
N PRO A 31 4.81 12.30 3.42
CA PRO A 31 4.15 13.59 3.24
C PRO A 31 3.67 13.84 1.81
N ALA A 32 4.45 13.45 0.81
CA ALA A 32 4.07 13.56 -0.60
C ALA A 32 2.89 12.64 -0.94
N SER A 33 2.87 11.41 -0.41
CA SER A 33 1.78 10.46 -0.62
C SER A 33 0.51 10.88 0.12
N ALA A 34 0.63 11.40 1.33
CA ALA A 34 -0.50 11.95 2.07
C ALA A 34 -1.16 13.10 1.29
N ALA A 35 -0.35 14.03 0.76
CA ALA A 35 -0.86 15.13 -0.06
C ALA A 35 -1.56 14.65 -1.34
N ARG A 36 -1.08 13.56 -1.97
CA ARG A 36 -1.75 12.95 -3.13
C ARG A 36 -3.09 12.32 -2.77
N LEU A 37 -3.14 11.60 -1.64
CA LEU A 37 -4.39 10.99 -1.15
C LEU A 37 -5.45 12.02 -0.81
N GLU A 38 -5.05 13.20 -0.32
CA GLU A 38 -5.96 14.30 -0.01
C GLU A 38 -6.46 15.03 -1.27
N ARG A 39 -5.54 15.39 -2.17
CA ARG A 39 -5.85 16.28 -3.31
C ARG A 39 -6.31 15.51 -4.53
N ARG A 40 -5.89 14.26 -4.65
CA ARG A 40 -6.05 13.43 -5.84
C ARG A 40 -5.57 14.14 -7.12
N GLY A 41 -4.82 13.45 -7.90
CA GLY A 41 -4.20 13.97 -9.11
C GLY A 41 -2.69 13.71 -9.16
N GLY A 42 -2.15 13.62 -10.36
CA GLY A 42 -0.76 13.26 -10.58
C GLY A 42 -0.56 11.75 -10.75
N PRO A 43 0.69 11.26 -10.62
CA PRO A 43 0.99 9.85 -10.86
C PRO A 43 0.38 8.95 -9.79
N ALA A 44 -0.10 7.77 -10.21
CA ALA A 44 -0.56 6.72 -9.30
C ALA A 44 0.65 6.05 -8.64
N GLN A 45 1.20 6.71 -7.64
CA GLN A 45 2.36 6.27 -6.87
C GLN A 45 2.19 6.71 -5.41
N LEU A 46 2.34 5.75 -4.50
CA LEU A 46 2.31 5.98 -3.07
C LEU A 46 3.56 5.36 -2.44
N GLU A 47 4.08 6.03 -1.44
CA GLU A 47 5.14 5.53 -0.58
C GLU A 47 4.73 5.72 0.87
N GLY A 48 5.12 4.79 1.70
CA GLY A 48 4.79 4.85 3.11
C GLY A 48 5.50 3.77 3.91
N TRP A 49 5.24 3.78 5.20
CA TRP A 49 5.68 2.75 6.11
C TRP A 49 4.50 1.87 6.49
N ILE A 50 4.73 0.56 6.51
CA ILE A 50 3.70 -0.43 6.85
C ILE A 50 4.23 -1.41 7.90
N ARG A 51 3.35 -1.82 8.80
CA ARG A 51 3.61 -2.88 9.78
C ARG A 51 2.31 -3.55 10.21
N LEU A 52 2.42 -4.63 10.96
CA LEU A 52 1.27 -5.22 11.63
C LEU A 52 0.82 -4.32 12.80
N ARG A 53 -0.50 -4.11 12.92
CA ARG A 53 -1.08 -3.22 13.95
C ARG A 53 -0.95 -3.78 15.35
N ASP A 54 -0.93 -5.09 15.51
CA ASP A 54 -0.76 -5.77 16.81
C ASP A 54 0.65 -5.63 17.40
N GLY A 55 1.58 -5.02 16.64
CA GLY A 55 2.95 -4.73 17.08
C GLY A 55 3.91 -5.92 17.06
N ARG A 56 3.45 -7.11 16.63
CA ARG A 56 4.36 -8.24 16.48
C ARG A 56 5.41 -7.94 15.41
N PRO A 57 6.64 -8.49 15.56
CA PRO A 57 7.68 -8.33 14.55
C PRO A 57 7.21 -8.83 13.19
N VAL A 58 7.62 -8.12 12.15
CA VAL A 58 7.41 -8.58 10.77
C VAL A 58 8.32 -9.77 10.50
N ASP A 59 7.75 -10.83 9.96
CA ASP A 59 8.47 -12.02 9.51
C ASP A 59 8.16 -12.33 8.04
N VAL A 60 8.77 -13.38 7.50
CA VAL A 60 8.59 -13.73 6.10
C VAL A 60 7.16 -14.18 5.77
N ASP A 61 6.45 -14.74 6.75
CA ASP A 61 5.11 -15.30 6.55
C ASP A 61 4.05 -14.20 6.43
N CYS A 62 4.30 -13.01 6.98
CA CYS A 62 3.37 -11.88 6.86
C CYS A 62 3.63 -10.98 5.65
N LEU A 63 4.76 -11.15 4.92
CA LEU A 63 5.06 -10.33 3.74
C LEU A 63 3.98 -10.39 2.65
N PRO A 64 3.39 -11.55 2.30
CA PRO A 64 2.30 -11.61 1.33
C PRO A 64 1.07 -10.80 1.75
N LEU A 65 0.75 -10.80 3.04
CA LEU A 65 -0.32 -9.95 3.58
C LEU A 65 0.01 -8.47 3.44
N LEU A 66 1.26 -8.08 3.74
CA LEU A 66 1.66 -6.67 3.75
C LEU A 66 1.74 -6.05 2.35
N VAL A 67 2.12 -6.82 1.32
CA VAL A 67 2.08 -6.31 -0.07
C VAL A 67 0.65 -6.08 -0.55
N ASP A 68 -0.32 -6.89 -0.09
CA ASP A 68 -1.73 -6.78 -0.48
C ASP A 68 -2.50 -5.75 0.36
N ALA A 69 -2.04 -5.50 1.60
CA ALA A 69 -2.68 -4.57 2.51
C ALA A 69 -2.34 -3.10 2.26
N ALA A 70 -1.32 -2.82 1.44
CA ALA A 70 -0.98 -1.47 1.06
C ALA A 70 -2.12 -0.82 0.25
N PRO A 71 -2.41 0.49 0.45
CA PRO A 71 -3.48 1.14 -0.31
C PRO A 71 -3.15 1.18 -1.80
N PRO A 72 -4.14 0.92 -2.68
CA PRO A 72 -3.93 1.02 -4.12
C PRO A 72 -3.40 2.39 -4.54
N ALA A 73 -2.36 2.40 -5.38
CA ALA A 73 -1.70 3.64 -5.82
C ALA A 73 -2.64 4.59 -6.56
N VAL A 74 -3.66 4.07 -7.24
CA VAL A 74 -4.67 4.85 -7.95
C VAL A 74 -5.49 5.76 -7.04
N PHE A 75 -5.57 5.48 -5.72
CA PHE A 75 -6.24 6.36 -4.76
C PHE A 75 -5.59 7.74 -4.64
N GLY A 76 -4.30 7.84 -4.91
CA GLY A 76 -3.59 9.11 -4.97
C GLY A 76 -3.74 9.85 -6.30
N ALA A 77 -4.23 9.20 -7.35
CA ALA A 77 -4.36 9.75 -8.69
C ALA A 77 -5.77 10.21 -9.03
N MET A 78 -6.79 9.47 -8.58
CA MET A 78 -8.17 9.72 -8.95
C MET A 78 -9.16 9.26 -7.89
N GLU A 79 -10.38 9.75 -7.99
CA GLU A 79 -11.50 9.21 -7.22
C GLU A 79 -11.94 7.87 -7.81
N THR A 80 -12.05 6.86 -6.96
CA THR A 80 -12.40 5.50 -7.39
C THR A 80 -13.33 4.84 -6.39
N GLY A 81 -14.00 3.78 -6.83
CA GLY A 81 -14.62 2.82 -5.94
C GLY A 81 -13.61 1.77 -5.45
N TRP A 82 -14.11 0.60 -5.20
CA TRP A 82 -13.29 -0.54 -4.79
C TRP A 82 -12.36 -1.01 -5.93
N VAL A 83 -11.21 -1.54 -5.55
CA VAL A 83 -10.19 -2.06 -6.49
C VAL A 83 -9.89 -3.53 -6.16
N PRO A 84 -10.79 -4.47 -6.53
CA PRO A 84 -10.57 -5.88 -6.26
C PRO A 84 -9.39 -6.43 -7.06
N THR A 85 -8.57 -7.21 -6.39
CA THR A 85 -7.47 -7.97 -6.98
C THR A 85 -8.01 -9.16 -7.76
N LEU A 86 -7.57 -9.33 -9.00
CA LEU A 86 -7.90 -10.48 -9.85
C LEU A 86 -6.80 -11.53 -9.79
N GLU A 87 -5.54 -11.10 -9.74
CA GLU A 87 -4.36 -11.94 -9.65
C GLU A 87 -3.26 -11.20 -8.89
N LEU A 88 -2.54 -11.91 -8.04
CA LEU A 88 -1.42 -11.37 -7.28
C LEU A 88 -0.27 -12.37 -7.29
N THR A 89 0.87 -11.95 -7.81
CA THR A 89 2.14 -12.69 -7.73
C THR A 89 3.06 -12.01 -6.73
N VAL A 90 3.55 -12.77 -5.76
CA VAL A 90 4.46 -12.26 -4.71
C VAL A 90 5.80 -12.97 -4.81
N HIS A 91 6.88 -12.19 -4.81
CA HIS A 91 8.25 -12.69 -4.73
C HIS A 91 8.83 -12.36 -3.36
N LEU A 92 9.06 -13.39 -2.56
CA LEU A 92 9.76 -13.25 -1.28
C LEU A 92 11.27 -13.20 -1.56
N ARG A 93 11.93 -12.14 -1.11
CA ARG A 93 13.34 -11.85 -1.44
C ARG A 93 14.27 -12.05 -0.25
N GLY A 94 13.76 -12.02 0.96
CA GLY A 94 14.57 -12.17 2.16
C GLY A 94 13.77 -12.12 3.45
N ARG A 95 14.44 -12.41 4.56
CA ARG A 95 13.89 -12.22 5.89
C ARG A 95 14.00 -10.75 6.26
N PRO A 96 12.90 -10.09 6.65
CA PRO A 96 12.95 -8.69 7.06
C PRO A 96 13.64 -8.52 8.41
N ALA A 97 14.30 -7.39 8.61
CA ALA A 97 14.64 -6.90 9.93
C ALA A 97 13.33 -6.59 10.70
N PRO A 98 13.30 -6.77 12.04
CA PRO A 98 12.14 -6.37 12.83
C PRO A 98 11.87 -4.86 12.69
N GLY A 99 10.60 -4.49 12.67
CA GLY A 99 10.21 -3.09 12.64
C GLY A 99 9.29 -2.74 11.48
N TRP A 100 9.36 -1.51 11.04
CA TRP A 100 8.58 -1.01 9.92
C TRP A 100 9.19 -1.45 8.59
N LEU A 101 8.31 -1.69 7.61
CA LEU A 101 8.72 -1.84 6.21
C LEU A 101 8.36 -0.59 5.43
N LYS A 102 9.28 -0.14 4.59
CA LYS A 102 8.99 0.90 3.60
C LYS A 102 8.29 0.23 2.41
N ALA A 103 7.09 0.70 2.11
CA ALA A 103 6.31 0.27 0.95
C ALA A 103 6.40 1.32 -0.17
N SER A 104 6.66 0.86 -1.39
CA SER A 104 6.56 1.66 -2.61
C SER A 104 5.56 0.99 -3.54
N ILE A 105 4.47 1.69 -3.87
CA ILE A 105 3.34 1.16 -4.62
C ILE A 105 3.14 2.01 -5.85
N ARG A 106 2.96 1.38 -7.01
CA ARG A 106 2.86 2.09 -8.29
C ARG A 106 1.97 1.38 -9.28
N THR A 107 1.07 2.15 -9.91
CA THR A 107 0.33 1.76 -11.12
C THR A 107 0.79 2.63 -12.28
N ARG A 108 1.14 2.00 -13.40
CA ARG A 108 1.58 2.72 -14.62
C ARG A 108 0.53 2.71 -15.71
N VAL A 109 -0.28 1.66 -15.77
CA VAL A 109 -1.23 1.45 -16.86
C VAL A 109 -2.61 1.15 -16.28
N LEU A 110 -3.59 1.91 -16.74
CA LEU A 110 -5.02 1.67 -16.51
C LEU A 110 -5.70 1.67 -17.88
N VAL A 111 -6.21 0.51 -18.31
CA VAL A 111 -6.88 0.33 -19.60
C VAL A 111 -8.15 -0.49 -19.37
N ASP A 112 -9.27 0.00 -19.89
CA ASP A 112 -10.58 -0.68 -19.82
C ASP A 112 -10.98 -1.11 -18.40
N GLY A 113 -10.63 -0.28 -17.40
CA GLY A 113 -10.91 -0.57 -16.00
C GLY A 113 -10.00 -1.63 -15.37
N LEU A 114 -8.98 -2.10 -16.08
CA LEU A 114 -7.95 -3.00 -15.56
C LEU A 114 -6.65 -2.22 -15.31
N LEU A 115 -6.05 -2.46 -14.19
CA LEU A 115 -4.77 -1.87 -13.82
C LEU A 115 -3.79 -2.94 -13.33
N GLU A 116 -2.50 -2.73 -13.60
CA GLU A 116 -1.45 -3.42 -12.90
C GLU A 116 -0.96 -2.56 -11.73
N GLU A 117 -0.58 -3.19 -10.64
CA GLU A 117 0.05 -2.52 -9.52
C GLU A 117 1.28 -3.29 -9.04
N ASP A 118 2.39 -2.58 -8.94
CA ASP A 118 3.64 -3.08 -8.37
C ASP A 118 3.77 -2.59 -6.94
N CYS A 119 4.18 -3.48 -6.03
CA CYS A 119 4.56 -3.13 -4.67
C CYS A 119 5.94 -3.67 -4.36
N GLU A 120 6.75 -2.85 -3.69
CA GLU A 120 8.04 -3.25 -3.13
C GLU A 120 8.03 -2.98 -1.63
N LEU A 121 8.53 -3.95 -0.85
CA LEU A 121 8.73 -3.82 0.59
C LEU A 121 10.22 -3.87 0.91
N TRP A 122 10.69 -2.85 1.60
CA TRP A 122 12.07 -2.68 2.03
C TRP A 122 12.13 -2.63 3.56
N ASP A 123 13.08 -3.31 4.17
CA ASP A 123 13.26 -3.27 5.62
C ASP A 123 14.08 -2.06 6.09
N GLU A 124 14.29 -1.94 7.40
CA GLU A 124 15.03 -0.83 7.99
C GLU A 124 16.54 -0.85 7.67
N ASP A 125 17.05 -1.96 7.16
CA ASP A 125 18.43 -2.10 6.68
C ASP A 125 18.55 -1.84 5.16
N ASP A 126 17.50 -1.24 4.55
CA ASP A 126 17.41 -0.95 3.12
C ASP A 126 17.54 -2.20 2.22
N ARG A 127 17.05 -3.36 2.69
CA ARG A 127 17.02 -4.60 1.91
C ARG A 127 15.63 -4.80 1.33
N LEU A 128 15.55 -5.13 0.03
CA LEU A 128 14.31 -5.56 -0.61
C LEU A 128 13.92 -6.95 -0.06
N VAL A 129 12.83 -7.03 0.67
CA VAL A 129 12.37 -8.26 1.33
C VAL A 129 11.19 -8.91 0.62
N ALA A 130 10.37 -8.13 -0.08
CA ALA A 130 9.32 -8.66 -0.93
C ALA A 130 9.02 -7.70 -2.08
N MET A 131 8.49 -8.23 -3.15
CA MET A 131 7.91 -7.46 -4.25
C MET A 131 6.73 -8.22 -4.82
N SER A 132 5.76 -7.49 -5.36
CA SER A 132 4.58 -8.09 -5.96
C SER A 132 4.14 -7.34 -7.20
N ARG A 133 3.42 -8.05 -8.05
CA ARG A 133 2.59 -7.48 -9.12
C ARG A 133 1.21 -8.05 -9.02
N GLN A 134 0.21 -7.19 -9.07
CA GLN A 134 -1.18 -7.59 -9.16
C GLN A 134 -1.83 -7.05 -10.44
N LEU A 135 -2.81 -7.80 -10.94
CA LEU A 135 -3.82 -7.32 -11.85
C LEU A 135 -5.07 -7.04 -11.02
N ALA A 136 -5.62 -5.85 -11.14
CA ALA A 136 -6.80 -5.45 -10.40
C ALA A 136 -7.83 -4.76 -11.30
N ARG A 137 -9.06 -4.72 -10.85
CA ARG A 137 -10.16 -4.04 -11.54
C ARG A 137 -10.56 -2.79 -10.81
N LEU A 138 -10.61 -1.68 -11.52
CA LEU A 138 -11.14 -0.42 -11.01
C LEU A 138 -12.66 -0.42 -11.11
N LEU A 139 -13.34 -0.30 -9.97
CA LEU A 139 -14.78 -0.07 -9.95
C LEU A 139 -15.07 1.43 -9.86
N PRO A 140 -16.20 1.90 -10.42
CA PRO A 140 -16.59 3.30 -10.30
C PRO A 140 -16.84 3.67 -8.84
N PRO A 141 -16.71 4.97 -8.48
CA PRO A 141 -17.11 5.45 -7.19
C PRO A 141 -18.58 5.09 -6.90
N PRO A 142 -18.96 4.86 -5.64
CA PRO A 142 -20.34 4.71 -5.28
C PRO A 142 -21.12 5.99 -5.64
N GLY A 143 -22.23 5.83 -6.29
CA GLY A 143 -23.13 6.93 -6.66
C GLY A 143 -23.78 7.60 -5.46
#